data_164d17d574c680ec6f40805119cad637
#
_entry.id   164d17d574c680ec6f40805119cad637
#
_cell.length_a   1.000
_cell.length_b   1.000
_cell.length_c   1.000
_cell.angle_alpha   90.00
_cell.angle_beta   90.00
_cell.angle_gamma   90.00
#
_symmetry.space_group_name_H-M   'P 1'
#
loop_
_entity.id
_entity.type
_entity.pdbx_description
1 polymer ?
#
loop_
_entity_poly.entity_id
_entity_poly.type
_entity_poly.pdbx_seq_one_letter_code
_entity_poly.pdbx_strand_id
1 'polypeptide(L)'
;ILNESILDSKKSESQEIQFAVNWSNKNIKNKISETYVNLIPTSQGGSHLNGFKSGLLDALKEFCDYRSLLPKGLKINADDVISHAIFVVSSKLQNPQFSGQTKERLDSKDHALFVANSTKDILSIWLNTHTEEGEKIAELAIDSAQTRAKVSNIVQRLSLIHISEPTRPRL
;
A
#
# COMPACT_ATOMS: atom_id res chain seq x y z
N ILE A 1 1.91 -3.84 16.26
CA ILE A 1 2.86 -4.72 15.55
C ILE A 1 2.31 -6.13 15.57
N LEU A 2 2.29 -6.79 14.43
CA LEU A 2 1.96 -8.20 14.35
C LEU A 2 3.02 -9.02 15.10
N ASN A 3 2.61 -10.15 15.64
CA ASN A 3 3.52 -11.06 16.36
C ASN A 3 4.65 -11.55 15.45
N GLU A 4 4.33 -11.78 14.18
CA GLU A 4 5.29 -12.23 13.18
C GLU A 4 5.17 -11.37 11.93
N SER A 5 6.30 -11.00 11.34
CA SER A 5 6.31 -10.35 10.04
C SER A 5 6.02 -11.35 8.94
N ILE A 6 5.31 -10.91 7.91
CA ILE A 6 5.12 -11.71 6.72
C ILE A 6 6.39 -11.60 5.89
N LEU A 7 7.08 -12.71 5.71
CA LEU A 7 8.30 -12.81 4.91
C LEU A 7 8.09 -13.91 3.88
N ASP A 8 8.11 -13.56 2.61
CA ASP A 8 7.91 -14.52 1.54
C ASP A 8 8.56 -14.06 0.23
N SER A 9 8.60 -14.97 -0.72
CA SER A 9 9.19 -14.72 -2.03
C SER A 9 8.46 -15.51 -3.10
N LYS A 10 8.52 -15.02 -4.34
CA LYS A 10 8.06 -15.74 -5.52
C LYS A 10 9.01 -15.53 -6.67
N LYS A 11 9.30 -16.60 -7.39
CA LYS A 11 10.28 -16.63 -8.47
C LYS A 11 9.66 -17.19 -9.74
N SER A 12 9.95 -16.55 -10.87
CA SER A 12 9.73 -17.08 -12.20
C SER A 12 11.07 -17.17 -12.96
N GLU A 13 11.06 -17.59 -14.23
CA GLU A 13 12.28 -17.75 -15.01
C GLU A 13 13.14 -16.48 -15.13
N SER A 14 12.50 -15.32 -15.24
CA SER A 14 13.17 -14.04 -15.52
C SER A 14 13.03 -13.00 -14.44
N GLN A 15 12.27 -13.28 -13.38
CA GLN A 15 11.99 -12.29 -12.36
C GLN A 15 11.70 -12.94 -11.01
N GLU A 16 12.01 -12.20 -9.96
CA GLU A 16 11.79 -12.63 -8.58
C GLU A 16 11.36 -11.45 -7.73
N ILE A 17 10.46 -11.69 -6.81
CA ILE A 17 10.08 -10.76 -5.76
C ILE A 17 10.29 -11.39 -4.40
N GLN A 18 10.92 -10.64 -3.51
CA GLN A 18 11.03 -10.97 -2.09
C GLN A 18 10.53 -9.77 -1.30
N PHE A 19 9.78 -10.02 -0.25
CA PHE A 19 9.35 -8.94 0.62
C PHE A 19 9.22 -9.38 2.07
N ALA A 20 9.35 -8.41 2.96
CA ALA A 20 8.97 -8.52 4.36
C ALA A 20 8.03 -7.37 4.68
N VAL A 21 6.93 -7.64 5.35
CA VAL A 21 5.96 -6.62 5.73
C VAL A 21 5.41 -6.89 7.13
N ASN A 22 5.20 -5.83 7.89
CA ASN A 22 4.55 -5.85 9.18
C ASN A 22 3.68 -4.61 9.33
N TRP A 23 2.68 -4.65 10.16
CA TRP A 23 1.79 -3.54 10.46
C TRP A 23 1.86 -3.16 11.92
N SER A 24 1.76 -1.86 12.20
CA SER A 24 1.78 -1.33 13.56
C SER A 24 0.70 -0.29 13.74
N ASN A 25 0.02 -0.35 14.88
CA ASN A 25 -0.94 0.67 15.28
C ASN A 25 -0.28 1.91 15.90
N LYS A 26 1.01 1.86 16.14
CA LYS A 26 1.77 2.99 16.70
C LYS A 26 2.23 3.90 15.57
N ASN A 27 2.18 5.19 15.83
CA ASN A 27 2.74 6.19 14.93
C ASN A 27 4.27 6.12 15.00
N ILE A 28 4.85 5.33 14.11
CA ILE A 28 6.30 5.12 14.06
C ILE A 28 6.92 6.30 13.31
N LYS A 29 7.69 7.11 14.01
CA LYS A 29 8.31 8.32 13.45
C LYS A 29 9.28 8.02 12.32
N ASN A 30 9.94 6.88 12.35
CA ASN A 30 10.90 6.46 11.32
C ASN A 30 10.44 5.13 10.72
N LYS A 31 9.46 5.19 9.83
CA LYS A 31 9.00 3.99 9.11
C LYS A 31 10.10 3.50 8.16
N ILE A 32 10.43 2.24 8.27
CA ILE A 32 11.25 1.58 7.27
C ILE A 32 10.33 1.22 6.09
N SER A 33 10.61 1.80 4.95
CA SER A 33 9.90 1.53 3.69
C SER A 33 10.95 1.56 2.59
N GLU A 34 11.59 0.42 2.38
CA GLU A 34 12.73 0.32 1.46
C GLU A 34 12.39 -0.58 0.28
N THR A 35 12.86 -0.19 -0.88
CA THR A 35 12.70 -0.95 -2.11
C THR A 35 14.02 -1.09 -2.84
N TYR A 36 14.24 -2.26 -3.44
CA TYR A 36 15.46 -2.61 -4.13
C TYR A 36 15.17 -3.30 -5.45
N VAL A 37 16.01 -3.06 -6.45
CA VAL A 37 16.02 -3.78 -7.72
C VAL A 37 17.43 -4.26 -7.98
N ASN A 38 17.63 -5.58 -8.12
CA ASN A 38 18.93 -6.19 -8.32
C ASN A 38 19.95 -5.71 -7.27
N LEU A 39 19.52 -5.65 -6.01
CA LEU A 39 20.29 -5.19 -4.84
C LEU A 39 20.62 -3.68 -4.85
N ILE A 40 20.11 -2.92 -5.80
CA ILE A 40 20.29 -1.46 -5.87
C ILE A 40 19.09 -0.79 -5.20
N PRO A 41 19.32 0.12 -4.24
CA PRO A 41 18.22 0.87 -3.63
C PRO A 41 17.48 1.73 -4.65
N THR A 42 16.16 1.67 -4.64
CA THR A 42 15.30 2.49 -5.50
C THR A 42 14.56 3.50 -4.62
N SER A 43 15.19 4.61 -4.32
CA SER A 43 14.67 5.61 -3.38
C SER A 43 13.33 6.21 -3.79
N GLN A 44 13.03 6.26 -5.09
CA GLN A 44 11.77 6.74 -5.62
C GLN A 44 10.77 5.62 -5.94
N GLY A 45 11.07 4.38 -5.56
CA GLY A 45 10.20 3.24 -5.77
C GLY A 45 10.07 2.85 -7.24
N GLY A 46 8.85 2.77 -7.73
CA GLY A 46 8.53 2.47 -9.12
C GLY A 46 7.56 1.31 -9.27
N SER A 47 7.67 0.59 -10.39
CA SER A 47 6.73 -0.49 -10.79
C SER A 47 6.60 -1.60 -9.74
N HIS A 48 7.71 -2.02 -9.14
CA HIS A 48 7.71 -3.09 -8.14
C HIS A 48 6.99 -2.65 -6.85
N LEU A 49 7.19 -1.42 -6.41
CA LEU A 49 6.48 -0.88 -5.24
C LEU A 49 4.99 -0.70 -5.55
N ASN A 50 4.64 -0.19 -6.72
CA ASN A 50 3.25 -0.04 -7.13
C ASN A 50 2.54 -1.39 -7.23
N GLY A 51 3.21 -2.40 -7.76
CA GLY A 51 2.70 -3.77 -7.79
C GLY A 51 2.49 -4.35 -6.39
N PHE A 52 3.45 -4.15 -5.50
CA PHE A 52 3.36 -4.58 -4.12
C PHE A 52 2.15 -3.95 -3.40
N LYS A 53 2.00 -2.64 -3.51
CA LYS A 53 0.85 -1.93 -2.93
C LYS A 53 -0.48 -2.42 -3.48
N SER A 54 -0.55 -2.60 -4.79
CA SER A 54 -1.76 -3.09 -5.48
C SER A 54 -2.13 -4.51 -5.03
N GLY A 55 -1.15 -5.40 -4.92
CA GLY A 55 -1.36 -6.76 -4.43
C GLY A 55 -1.84 -6.82 -2.99
N LEU A 56 -1.25 -6.01 -2.11
CA LEU A 56 -1.71 -5.89 -0.72
C LEU A 56 -3.15 -5.40 -0.65
N LEU A 57 -3.48 -4.38 -1.42
CA LEU A 57 -4.82 -3.81 -1.46
C LEU A 57 -5.84 -4.82 -1.94
N ASP A 58 -5.58 -5.52 -3.03
CA ASP A 58 -6.51 -6.48 -3.62
C ASP A 58 -6.77 -7.65 -2.67
N ALA A 59 -5.73 -8.18 -2.05
CA ALA A 59 -5.86 -9.27 -1.08
C ALA A 59 -6.67 -8.83 0.16
N LEU A 60 -6.41 -7.64 0.67
CA LEU A 60 -7.11 -7.12 1.85
C LEU A 60 -8.57 -6.78 1.53
N LYS A 61 -8.85 -6.24 0.34
CA LYS A 61 -10.24 -6.00 -0.11
C LYS A 61 -11.04 -7.29 -0.18
N GLU A 62 -10.50 -8.34 -0.79
CA GLU A 62 -11.17 -9.63 -0.86
C GLU A 62 -11.44 -10.21 0.53
N PHE A 63 -10.46 -10.11 1.42
CA PHE A 63 -10.60 -10.55 2.81
C PHE A 63 -11.72 -9.78 3.54
N CYS A 64 -11.75 -8.45 3.41
CA CYS A 64 -12.77 -7.60 4.00
C CYS A 64 -14.15 -7.87 3.42
N ASP A 65 -14.26 -8.03 2.11
CA ASP A 65 -15.54 -8.29 1.44
C ASP A 65 -16.11 -9.65 1.84
N TYR A 66 -15.28 -10.67 1.89
CA TYR A 66 -15.68 -12.02 2.29
C TYR A 66 -16.20 -12.06 3.75
N ARG A 67 -15.62 -11.25 4.62
CA ARG A 67 -15.96 -11.20 6.05
C ARG A 67 -16.90 -10.05 6.42
N SER A 68 -17.31 -9.25 5.46
CA SER A 68 -18.19 -8.09 5.68
C SER A 68 -17.64 -7.10 6.72
N LEU A 69 -16.33 -6.85 6.67
CA LEU A 69 -15.65 -5.95 7.62
C LEU A 69 -15.75 -4.48 7.23
N LEU A 70 -15.94 -4.18 5.94
CA LEU A 70 -16.00 -2.81 5.46
C LEU A 70 -17.33 -2.14 5.81
N PRO A 71 -17.31 -0.93 6.42
CA PRO A 71 -18.50 -0.12 6.57
C PRO A 71 -19.11 0.23 5.20
N LYS A 72 -20.43 0.31 5.15
CA LYS A 72 -21.17 0.62 3.92
C LYS A 72 -20.73 1.98 3.35
N GLY A 73 -20.36 2.00 2.08
CA GLY A 73 -19.95 3.21 1.38
C GLY A 73 -18.48 3.61 1.59
N LEU A 74 -17.75 2.88 2.40
CA LEU A 74 -16.32 3.14 2.62
C LEU A 74 -15.47 2.34 1.62
N LYS A 75 -14.51 3.02 1.00
CA LYS A 75 -13.55 2.40 0.09
C LYS A 75 -12.14 2.53 0.66
N ILE A 76 -11.41 1.43 0.67
CA ILE A 76 -9.99 1.38 1.05
C ILE A 76 -9.17 1.58 -0.22
N ASN A 77 -8.11 2.38 -0.13
CA ASN A 77 -7.11 2.49 -1.20
C ASN A 77 -5.74 1.94 -0.73
N ALA A 78 -4.78 1.88 -1.64
CA ALA A 78 -3.46 1.35 -1.34
C ALA A 78 -2.74 2.13 -0.24
N ASP A 79 -2.91 3.44 -0.18
CA ASP A 79 -2.30 4.29 0.85
C ASP A 79 -2.85 3.97 2.25
N ASP A 80 -4.12 3.63 2.36
CA ASP A 80 -4.72 3.22 3.63
C ASP A 80 -4.08 1.94 4.17
N VAL A 81 -3.78 0.98 3.29
CA VAL A 81 -3.13 -0.28 3.67
C VAL A 81 -1.68 -0.05 4.08
N ILE A 82 -0.97 0.80 3.36
CA ILE A 82 0.46 1.09 3.57
C ILE A 82 0.73 2.03 4.73
N SER A 83 -0.24 2.88 5.10
CA SER A 83 -0.04 3.93 6.11
C SER A 83 0.49 3.42 7.45
N HIS A 84 0.16 2.21 7.82
CA HIS A 84 0.60 1.56 9.06
C HIS A 84 1.62 0.44 8.82
N ALA A 85 2.08 0.27 7.58
CA ALA A 85 2.99 -0.80 7.21
C ALA A 85 4.45 -0.39 7.31
N ILE A 86 5.26 -1.35 7.72
CA ILE A 86 6.72 -1.32 7.64
C ILE A 86 7.11 -2.42 6.67
N PHE A 87 7.86 -2.11 5.64
CA PHE A 87 8.15 -3.12 4.62
C PHE A 87 9.51 -2.92 3.96
N VAL A 88 10.03 -4.03 3.44
CA VAL A 88 11.17 -4.07 2.53
C VAL A 88 10.76 -4.92 1.33
N VAL A 89 10.93 -4.40 0.14
CA VAL A 89 10.63 -5.09 -1.12
C VAL A 89 11.89 -5.17 -1.96
N SER A 90 12.27 -6.37 -2.37
CA SER A 90 13.43 -6.61 -3.22
C SER A 90 13.00 -7.37 -4.46
N SER A 91 13.29 -6.80 -5.61
CA SER A 91 13.02 -7.39 -6.91
C SER A 91 14.29 -7.75 -7.63
N LYS A 92 14.25 -8.86 -8.38
CA LYS A 92 15.33 -9.26 -9.30
C LYS A 92 14.76 -9.40 -10.70
N LEU A 93 15.39 -8.75 -11.66
CA LEU A 93 14.99 -8.69 -13.06
C LEU A 93 16.20 -8.88 -13.95
N GLN A 94 16.02 -9.54 -15.10
CA GLN A 94 17.09 -9.66 -16.08
C GLN A 94 17.37 -8.36 -16.83
N ASN A 95 16.32 -7.62 -17.21
CA ASN A 95 16.44 -6.37 -17.96
C ASN A 95 15.59 -5.27 -17.34
N PRO A 96 15.99 -4.71 -16.19
CA PRO A 96 15.19 -3.67 -15.55
C PRO A 96 15.20 -2.37 -16.37
N GLN A 97 14.03 -1.77 -16.51
CA GLN A 97 13.87 -0.45 -17.12
C GLN A 97 13.77 0.60 -16.01
N PHE A 98 14.66 1.56 -16.03
CA PHE A 98 14.65 2.65 -15.05
C PHE A 98 14.26 3.98 -15.73
N SER A 99 13.51 4.82 -15.00
CA SER A 99 13.27 6.18 -15.43
C SER A 99 14.45 7.07 -15.01
N GLY A 100 15.32 7.38 -15.95
CA GLY A 100 16.52 8.17 -15.73
C GLY A 100 17.77 7.35 -15.47
N GLN A 101 18.93 8.05 -15.44
CA GLN A 101 20.24 7.42 -15.31
C GLN A 101 20.60 7.04 -13.87
N THR A 102 19.94 7.63 -12.89
CA THR A 102 20.25 7.43 -11.46
C THR A 102 19.73 6.11 -10.88
N LYS A 103 18.91 5.38 -11.63
CA LYS A 103 18.31 4.09 -11.22
C LYS A 103 17.51 4.15 -9.90
N GLU A 104 16.92 5.30 -9.61
CA GLU A 104 16.15 5.51 -8.38
C GLU A 104 14.70 5.04 -8.49
N ARG A 105 14.19 4.90 -9.71
CA ARG A 105 12.81 4.49 -9.97
C ARG A 105 12.75 3.45 -11.08
N LEU A 106 12.15 2.31 -10.78
CA LEU A 106 11.90 1.26 -11.76
C LEU A 106 10.65 1.58 -12.59
N ASP A 107 10.74 1.37 -13.90
CA ASP A 107 9.63 1.54 -14.84
C ASP A 107 9.49 0.30 -15.73
N SER A 108 8.99 -0.79 -15.15
CA SER A 108 8.79 -2.09 -15.81
C SER A 108 7.36 -2.57 -15.52
N LYS A 109 6.45 -2.33 -16.47
CA LYS A 109 5.01 -2.64 -16.30
C LYS A 109 4.73 -4.15 -16.11
N ASP A 110 5.41 -5.00 -16.85
CA ASP A 110 5.24 -6.45 -16.76
C ASP A 110 5.65 -6.96 -15.38
N HIS A 111 6.71 -6.40 -14.84
CA HIS A 111 7.16 -6.74 -13.50
C HIS A 111 6.17 -6.25 -12.42
N ALA A 112 5.57 -5.08 -12.60
CA ALA A 112 4.52 -4.58 -11.71
C ALA A 112 3.37 -5.58 -11.60
N LEU A 113 2.93 -6.13 -12.73
CA LEU A 113 1.86 -7.14 -12.77
C LEU A 113 2.29 -8.43 -12.06
N PHE A 114 3.51 -8.90 -12.31
CA PHE A 114 4.05 -10.08 -11.62
C PHE A 114 4.09 -9.88 -10.10
N VAL A 115 4.58 -8.74 -9.63
CA VAL A 115 4.65 -8.41 -8.21
C VAL A 115 3.24 -8.31 -7.60
N ALA A 116 2.31 -7.65 -8.28
CA ALA A 116 0.93 -7.52 -7.81
C ALA A 116 0.26 -8.88 -7.64
N ASN A 117 0.36 -9.75 -8.62
CA ASN A 117 -0.23 -11.09 -8.57
C ASN A 117 0.42 -11.96 -7.49
N SER A 118 1.75 -11.92 -7.39
CA SER A 118 2.51 -12.68 -6.40
C SER A 118 2.19 -12.24 -4.98
N THR A 119 2.17 -10.94 -4.73
CA THR A 119 1.85 -10.36 -3.43
C THR A 119 0.42 -10.68 -3.02
N LYS A 120 -0.53 -10.55 -3.95
CA LYS A 120 -1.93 -10.89 -3.71
C LYS A 120 -2.09 -12.35 -3.31
N ASP A 121 -1.47 -13.28 -4.03
CA ASP A 121 -1.56 -14.71 -3.73
C ASP A 121 -0.99 -15.03 -2.35
N ILE A 122 0.19 -14.52 -2.06
CA ILE A 122 0.87 -14.74 -0.79
C ILE A 122 0.05 -14.18 0.38
N LEU A 123 -0.39 -12.93 0.26
CA LEU A 123 -1.15 -12.29 1.33
C LEU A 123 -2.53 -12.91 1.50
N SER A 124 -3.19 -13.33 0.44
CA SER A 124 -4.49 -14.01 0.51
C SER A 124 -4.39 -15.31 1.30
N ILE A 125 -3.38 -16.12 1.05
CA ILE A 125 -3.13 -17.35 1.80
C ILE A 125 -2.84 -17.03 3.27
N TRP A 126 -1.99 -16.05 3.53
CA TRP A 126 -1.63 -15.66 4.90
C TRP A 126 -2.84 -15.15 5.68
N LEU A 127 -3.67 -14.29 5.09
CA LEU A 127 -4.87 -13.75 5.73
C LEU A 127 -5.88 -14.86 6.09
N ASN A 128 -6.02 -15.85 5.22
CA ASN A 128 -6.93 -16.98 5.47
C ASN A 128 -6.42 -17.93 6.57
N THR A 129 -5.11 -17.98 6.80
CA THR A 129 -4.51 -18.80 7.87
C THR A 129 -4.35 -18.02 9.18
N HIS A 130 -4.24 -16.70 9.12
CA HIS A 130 -4.05 -15.81 10.27
C HIS A 130 -5.19 -14.79 10.36
N THR A 131 -6.42 -15.30 10.54
CA THR A 131 -7.63 -14.48 10.45
C THR A 131 -7.71 -13.38 11.51
N GLU A 132 -7.27 -13.65 12.74
CA GLU A 132 -7.26 -12.65 13.81
C GLU A 132 -6.33 -11.48 13.50
N GLU A 133 -5.13 -11.78 13.02
CA GLU A 133 -4.16 -10.77 12.63
C GLU A 133 -4.60 -10.03 11.35
N GLY A 134 -5.22 -10.74 10.42
CA GLY A 134 -5.84 -10.16 9.24
C GLY A 134 -6.93 -9.15 9.58
N GLU A 135 -7.76 -9.44 10.57
CA GLU A 135 -8.77 -8.50 11.05
C GLU A 135 -8.14 -7.23 11.66
N LYS A 136 -7.03 -7.36 12.37
CA LYS A 136 -6.28 -6.21 12.90
C LYS A 136 -5.72 -5.33 11.78
N ILE A 137 -5.17 -5.93 10.73
CA ILE A 137 -4.69 -5.20 9.56
C ILE A 137 -5.86 -4.47 8.88
N ALA A 138 -6.99 -5.16 8.71
CA ALA A 138 -8.19 -4.58 8.14
C ALA A 138 -8.69 -3.39 8.96
N GLU A 139 -8.71 -3.48 10.29
CA GLU A 139 -9.07 -2.37 11.17
C GLU A 139 -8.18 -1.16 10.98
N LEU A 140 -6.86 -1.35 10.87
CA LEU A 140 -5.92 -0.25 10.63
C LEU A 140 -6.17 0.43 9.29
N ALA A 141 -6.43 -0.34 8.24
CA ALA A 141 -6.75 0.20 6.92
C ALA A 141 -8.09 0.94 6.93
N ILE A 142 -9.10 0.40 7.60
CA ILE A 142 -10.42 1.03 7.75
C ILE A 142 -10.31 2.35 8.51
N ASP A 143 -9.58 2.38 9.61
CA ASP A 143 -9.34 3.60 10.39
C ASP A 143 -8.67 4.67 9.54
N SER A 144 -7.68 4.30 8.75
CA SER A 144 -7.01 5.21 7.83
C SER A 144 -7.97 5.76 6.78
N ALA A 145 -8.80 4.91 6.19
CA ALA A 145 -9.81 5.30 5.20
C ALA A 145 -10.86 6.23 5.81
N GLN A 146 -11.33 5.95 7.03
CA GLN A 146 -12.29 6.79 7.75
C GLN A 146 -11.71 8.16 8.06
N THR A 147 -10.47 8.21 8.52
CA THR A 147 -9.76 9.47 8.81
C THR A 147 -9.61 10.30 7.53
N ARG A 148 -9.23 9.67 6.43
CA ARG A 148 -9.12 10.33 5.13
C ARG A 148 -10.47 10.89 4.66
N ALA A 149 -11.56 10.14 4.83
CA ALA A 149 -12.90 10.57 4.47
C ALA A 149 -13.35 11.77 5.33
N LYS A 150 -13.07 11.76 6.63
CA LYS A 150 -13.37 12.90 7.53
C LYS A 150 -12.60 14.15 7.13
N VAL A 151 -11.31 14.03 6.83
CA VAL A 151 -10.48 15.15 6.38
C VAL A 151 -11.01 15.72 5.08
N SER A 152 -11.36 14.86 4.12
CA SER A 152 -11.95 15.27 2.84
C SER A 152 -13.25 16.03 3.04
N ASN A 153 -14.14 15.56 3.92
CA ASN A 153 -15.39 16.25 4.23
C ASN A 153 -15.17 17.62 4.87
N ILE A 154 -14.20 17.74 5.78
CA ILE A 154 -13.83 19.01 6.40
C ILE A 154 -13.31 19.99 5.34
N VAL A 155 -12.45 19.54 4.44
CA VAL A 155 -11.91 20.37 3.35
C VAL A 155 -13.05 20.84 2.44
N GLN A 156 -13.98 19.97 2.08
CA GLN A 156 -15.16 20.35 1.27
C GLN A 156 -16.02 21.39 1.98
N ARG A 157 -16.30 21.24 3.26
CA ARG A 157 -17.05 22.22 4.04
C ARG A 157 -16.36 23.57 4.10
N LEU A 158 -15.06 23.59 4.30
CA LEU A 158 -14.26 24.82 4.30
C LEU A 158 -14.28 25.49 2.92
N SER A 159 -14.19 24.72 1.83
CA SER A 159 -14.31 25.24 0.48
C SER A 159 -15.67 25.85 0.23
N LEU A 160 -16.75 25.20 0.66
CA LEU A 160 -18.12 25.72 0.52
C LEU A 160 -18.33 27.00 1.31
N ILE A 161 -17.82 27.09 2.52
CA ILE A 161 -17.87 28.29 3.35
C ILE A 161 -17.13 29.44 2.66
N HIS A 162 -15.96 29.14 2.08
CA HIS A 162 -15.14 30.13 1.38
C HIS A 162 -15.84 30.65 0.11
N ILE A 163 -16.48 29.75 -0.64
CA ILE A 163 -17.22 30.11 -1.86
C ILE A 163 -18.52 30.85 -1.53
N SER A 164 -19.18 30.49 -0.46
CA SER A 164 -20.45 31.07 -0.03
C SER A 164 -20.29 32.38 0.73
N GLU A 165 -19.10 32.76 1.17
CA GLU A 165 -18.86 34.07 1.72
C GLU A 165 -19.16 35.13 0.66
N PRO A 166 -20.13 36.01 0.89
CA PRO A 166 -20.35 37.09 -0.04
C PRO A 166 -19.07 37.91 -0.14
N THR A 167 -18.68 38.20 -1.36
CA THR A 167 -17.56 39.09 -1.64
C THR A 167 -17.72 40.32 -0.75
N ARG A 168 -16.78 40.51 0.15
CA ARG A 168 -16.80 41.72 0.98
C ARG A 168 -16.83 42.92 0.08
N PRO A 169 -17.80 43.82 0.23
CA PRO A 169 -17.79 45.02 -0.55
C PRO A 169 -16.47 45.75 -0.26
N ARG A 170 -15.69 45.86 -1.30
CA ARG A 170 -14.50 46.71 -1.22
C ARG A 170 -14.96 48.15 -1.21
N LEU A 171 -14.60 48.78 -0.19
CA LEU A 171 -14.73 50.21 -0.09
C LEU A 171 -13.87 50.92 -1.15
#